data_31d32f7ee27753e5f2506aec9ae46fa4
#
_entry.id   31d32f7ee27753e5f2506aec9ae46fa4
#
_cell.length_a   1.000
_cell.length_b   1.000
_cell.length_c   1.000
_cell.angle_alpha   90.00
_cell.angle_beta   90.00
_cell.angle_gamma   90.00
#
_symmetry.space_group_name_H-M   'P 1'
#
loop_
_entity.id
_entity.type
_entity.pdbx_description
1 polymer ?
#
loop_
_entity_poly.entity_id
_entity_poly.type
_entity_poly.pdbx_seq_one_letter_code
_entity_poly.pdbx_strand_id
1 'polypeptide(L)'
;MKIDLDESCNTGCLTREGHETYCGKDGQSLYALGAVLSPESEDGALAASYEAFKERCGAAGREVKGSDLLTRKCNDQLSDFFETFLVCGRFKLCLYSKDFYLATALMQTILGPDAKVTFPQAYYSEASNLALFGSESLKAYAEFSAMPDASGARLLTERLLVNSDGVITEGSFLHAGLRRIVETGRYDMLLGTGIASGDYEKSSYQNLVNLTAFGELLAMIKEDERITNAGLELVHDRIPEFEGEYCSALEALGVGDILRFEESVDCLGVQLADNVASVVGST
;
A
#
# COMPACT_ATOMS: atom_id res chain seq x y z
N MET A 1 -6.79 -17.29 16.60
CA MET A 1 -6.77 -15.81 16.39
C MET A 1 -7.14 -15.55 14.95
N LYS A 2 -8.22 -14.83 14.74
CA LYS A 2 -8.65 -14.34 13.42
C LYS A 2 -8.19 -12.90 13.24
N ILE A 3 -7.70 -12.56 12.06
CA ILE A 3 -7.31 -11.20 11.69
C ILE A 3 -8.03 -10.89 10.39
N ASP A 4 -8.94 -9.94 10.46
CA ASP A 4 -9.73 -9.49 9.33
C ASP A 4 -9.07 -8.25 8.72
N LEU A 5 -9.00 -8.19 7.39
CA LEU A 5 -8.22 -7.23 6.61
C LEU A 5 -9.10 -6.56 5.57
N ASP A 6 -8.91 -5.26 5.39
CA ASP A 6 -9.47 -4.54 4.25
C ASP A 6 -8.64 -3.32 3.90
N GLU A 7 -8.79 -2.85 2.68
CA GLU A 7 -8.04 -1.76 2.09
C GLU A 7 -8.91 -0.52 1.88
N SER A 8 -8.30 0.64 1.98
CA SER A 8 -8.93 1.89 1.56
C SER A 8 -8.02 2.67 0.63
N CYS A 9 -8.65 3.44 -0.23
CA CYS A 9 -7.95 4.23 -1.23
C CYS A 9 -7.11 3.38 -2.20
N ASN A 10 -7.58 2.15 -2.45
CA ASN A 10 -6.95 1.23 -3.37
C ASN A 10 -7.24 1.66 -4.81
N THR A 11 -6.20 2.13 -5.50
CA THR A 11 -6.27 2.49 -6.93
C THR A 11 -5.67 1.40 -7.82
N GLY A 12 -5.39 0.22 -7.25
CA GLY A 12 -4.68 -0.84 -7.94
C GLY A 12 -3.20 -0.50 -8.17
N CYS A 13 -2.66 -0.91 -9.31
CA CYS A 13 -1.27 -0.63 -9.68
C CYS A 13 -1.04 0.88 -9.86
N LEU A 14 0.05 1.41 -9.30
CA LEU A 14 0.49 2.80 -9.47
C LEU A 14 1.17 3.00 -10.83
N THR A 15 0.49 2.60 -11.88
CA THR A 15 0.86 2.88 -13.28
C THR A 15 0.44 4.30 -13.66
N ARG A 16 0.67 4.67 -14.92
CA ARG A 16 0.27 5.98 -15.43
C ARG A 16 -1.19 6.33 -15.13
N GLU A 17 -2.13 5.42 -15.41
CA GLU A 17 -3.56 5.65 -15.14
C GLU A 17 -3.82 5.81 -13.64
N GLY A 18 -3.23 4.95 -12.81
CA GLY A 18 -3.29 5.08 -11.37
C GLY A 18 -2.71 6.40 -10.89
N HIS A 19 -1.54 6.81 -11.40
CA HIS A 19 -0.93 8.09 -11.05
C HIS A 19 -1.82 9.28 -11.41
N GLU A 20 -2.40 9.31 -12.60
CA GLU A 20 -3.33 10.37 -13.01
C GLU A 20 -4.58 10.41 -12.13
N THR A 21 -5.07 9.26 -11.69
CA THR A 21 -6.25 9.14 -10.84
C THR A 21 -6.00 9.65 -9.42
N TYR A 22 -4.90 9.29 -8.79
CA TYR A 22 -4.66 9.71 -7.40
C TYR A 22 -3.95 11.06 -7.26
N CYS A 23 -3.29 11.58 -8.29
CA CYS A 23 -2.72 12.92 -8.32
C CYS A 23 -3.72 14.00 -8.77
N GLY A 24 -4.92 13.64 -9.19
CA GLY A 24 -5.99 14.59 -9.53
C GLY A 24 -6.54 15.29 -8.28
N LYS A 25 -7.39 16.34 -8.48
CA LYS A 25 -7.99 17.10 -7.37
C LYS A 25 -8.81 16.27 -6.38
N ASP A 26 -9.36 15.16 -6.84
CA ASP A 26 -10.11 14.17 -6.04
C ASP A 26 -9.30 12.90 -5.84
N GLY A 27 -7.98 12.97 -6.03
CA GLY A 27 -7.09 11.84 -6.03
C GLY A 27 -6.87 11.28 -4.63
N GLN A 28 -6.79 9.97 -4.57
CA GLN A 28 -6.48 9.21 -3.36
C GLN A 28 -4.95 9.11 -3.21
N SER A 29 -4.33 10.15 -2.63
CA SER A 29 -2.87 10.21 -2.44
C SER A 29 -2.34 9.23 -1.38
N LEU A 30 -3.23 8.72 -0.54
CA LEU A 30 -2.92 7.74 0.49
C LEU A 30 -3.46 6.36 0.11
N TYR A 31 -2.85 5.34 0.67
CA TYR A 31 -3.33 3.97 0.70
C TYR A 31 -3.31 3.51 2.15
N ALA A 32 -4.36 2.86 2.60
CA ALA A 32 -4.44 2.31 3.94
C ALA A 32 -4.85 0.83 3.88
N LEU A 33 -4.15 -0.01 4.64
CA LEU A 33 -4.53 -1.39 4.92
C LEU A 33 -4.84 -1.51 6.39
N GLY A 34 -6.10 -1.75 6.72
CA GLY A 34 -6.60 -1.97 8.07
C GLY A 34 -6.63 -3.45 8.43
N ALA A 35 -6.37 -3.75 9.69
CA ALA A 35 -6.49 -5.08 10.24
C ALA A 35 -7.18 -5.03 11.60
N VAL A 36 -8.17 -5.90 11.81
CA VAL A 36 -8.85 -6.08 13.09
C VAL A 36 -8.53 -7.44 13.66
N LEU A 37 -8.05 -7.46 14.90
CA LEU A 37 -7.67 -8.67 15.62
C LEU A 37 -8.85 -9.14 16.47
N SER A 38 -9.39 -10.30 16.15
CA SER A 38 -10.52 -10.90 16.86
C SER A 38 -10.11 -12.23 17.50
N PRO A 39 -9.96 -12.28 18.84
CA PRO A 39 -9.89 -13.55 19.53
C PRO A 39 -11.22 -14.29 19.37
N GLU A 40 -11.22 -15.56 19.04
CA GLU A 40 -12.45 -16.37 18.87
C GLU A 40 -13.42 -16.28 20.06
N SER A 41 -12.89 -16.07 21.26
CA SER A 41 -13.71 -15.91 22.48
C SER A 41 -14.50 -14.60 22.54
N GLU A 42 -14.19 -13.63 21.69
CA GLU A 42 -14.76 -12.28 21.71
C GLU A 42 -15.62 -11.94 20.48
N ASP A 43 -15.67 -12.82 19.49
CA ASP A 43 -16.40 -12.59 18.23
C ASP A 43 -17.87 -12.22 18.46
N GLY A 44 -18.55 -12.90 19.36
CA GLY A 44 -19.95 -12.61 19.67
C GLY A 44 -20.16 -11.25 20.32
N ALA A 45 -19.25 -10.81 21.18
CA ALA A 45 -19.33 -9.50 21.85
C ALA A 45 -19.01 -8.38 20.85
N LEU A 46 -18.04 -8.58 19.99
CA LEU A 46 -17.66 -7.64 18.93
C LEU A 46 -18.83 -7.47 17.95
N ALA A 47 -19.46 -8.57 17.52
CA ALA A 47 -20.60 -8.55 16.64
C ALA A 47 -21.78 -7.78 17.26
N ALA A 48 -22.12 -8.04 18.52
CA ALA A 48 -23.19 -7.32 19.21
C ALA A 48 -22.90 -5.82 19.34
N SER A 49 -21.65 -5.45 19.62
CA SER A 49 -21.22 -4.04 19.71
C SER A 49 -21.31 -3.34 18.36
N TYR A 50 -20.96 -4.03 17.27
CA TYR A 50 -21.03 -3.45 15.91
C TYR A 50 -22.49 -3.33 15.42
N GLU A 51 -23.36 -4.29 15.69
CA GLU A 51 -24.77 -4.16 15.37
C GLU A 51 -25.40 -2.96 16.11
N ALA A 52 -25.13 -2.80 17.41
CA ALA A 52 -25.58 -1.63 18.15
C ALA A 52 -25.00 -0.31 17.60
N PHE A 53 -23.77 -0.33 17.10
CA PHE A 53 -23.17 0.82 16.45
C PHE A 53 -23.89 1.13 15.11
N LYS A 54 -24.15 0.13 14.28
CA LYS A 54 -24.90 0.30 13.02
C LYS A 54 -26.30 0.89 13.26
N GLU A 55 -26.98 0.47 14.31
CA GLU A 55 -28.29 1.06 14.69
C GLU A 55 -28.16 2.56 15.00
N ARG A 56 -27.12 2.98 15.75
CA ARG A 56 -26.86 4.39 16.04
C ARG A 56 -26.52 5.22 14.81
N CYS A 57 -25.86 4.60 13.82
CA CYS A 57 -25.57 5.21 12.51
C CYS A 57 -26.80 5.25 11.58
N GLY A 58 -27.96 4.71 12.01
CA GLY A 58 -29.15 4.57 11.16
C GLY A 58 -28.95 3.59 10.00
N ALA A 59 -28.07 2.62 10.16
CA ALA A 59 -27.68 1.62 9.17
C ALA A 59 -28.07 0.19 9.58
N ALA A 60 -29.11 0.03 10.42
CA ALA A 60 -29.58 -1.28 10.83
C ALA A 60 -29.83 -2.19 9.62
N GLY A 61 -29.28 -3.40 9.64
CA GLY A 61 -29.44 -4.39 8.57
C GLY A 61 -28.65 -4.11 7.29
N ARG A 62 -27.77 -3.09 7.25
CA ARG A 62 -26.82 -2.84 6.16
C ARG A 62 -25.42 -2.64 6.68
N GLU A 63 -24.44 -2.73 5.81
CA GLU A 63 -23.07 -2.36 6.11
C GLU A 63 -22.93 -0.85 6.33
N VAL A 64 -22.07 -0.44 7.26
CA VAL A 64 -21.59 0.95 7.40
C VAL A 64 -20.25 1.02 6.70
N LYS A 65 -20.16 1.75 5.61
CA LYS A 65 -18.89 2.00 4.94
C LYS A 65 -18.08 3.06 5.70
N GLY A 66 -16.75 2.94 5.68
CA GLY A 66 -15.90 3.94 6.32
C GLY A 66 -16.15 5.36 5.81
N SER A 67 -16.50 5.53 4.54
CA SER A 67 -16.93 6.81 3.97
C SER A 67 -18.21 7.38 4.61
N ASP A 68 -19.12 6.54 5.11
CA ASP A 68 -20.31 7.01 5.84
C ASP A 68 -19.94 7.69 7.15
N LEU A 69 -18.91 7.18 7.84
CA LEU A 69 -18.42 7.72 9.11
C LEU A 69 -17.82 9.13 9.00
N LEU A 70 -17.30 9.46 7.83
CA LEU A 70 -16.69 10.76 7.54
C LEU A 70 -17.72 11.82 7.13
N THR A 71 -18.98 11.45 7.01
CA THR A 71 -20.05 12.40 6.68
C THR A 71 -20.48 13.19 7.92
N ARG A 72 -20.97 14.43 7.72
CA ARG A 72 -21.49 15.26 8.83
C ARG A 72 -22.62 14.59 9.62
N LYS A 73 -23.33 13.64 9.02
CA LYS A 73 -24.41 12.90 9.69
C LYS A 73 -23.91 11.91 10.73
N CYS A 74 -22.67 11.44 10.58
CA CYS A 74 -22.08 10.41 11.44
C CYS A 74 -20.91 10.95 12.30
N ASN A 75 -20.73 12.27 12.38
CA ASN A 75 -19.60 12.84 13.11
C ASN A 75 -19.61 12.50 14.60
N ASP A 76 -20.80 12.45 15.22
CA ASP A 76 -20.96 12.07 16.63
C ASP A 76 -20.63 10.58 16.84
N GLN A 77 -20.90 9.74 15.84
CA GLN A 77 -20.63 8.30 15.85
C GLN A 77 -19.15 7.98 15.60
N LEU A 78 -18.39 8.88 14.98
CA LEU A 78 -16.96 8.68 14.74
C LEU A 78 -16.18 8.54 16.05
N SER A 79 -16.47 9.39 17.06
CA SER A 79 -15.85 9.28 18.39
C SER A 79 -16.18 7.94 19.04
N ASP A 80 -17.46 7.53 18.97
CA ASP A 80 -17.92 6.25 19.51
C ASP A 80 -17.23 5.06 18.80
N PHE A 81 -17.01 5.16 17.48
CA PHE A 81 -16.25 4.17 16.71
C PHE A 81 -14.83 4.04 17.24
N PHE A 82 -14.12 5.15 17.41
CA PHE A 82 -12.76 5.14 17.94
C PHE A 82 -12.69 4.55 19.36
N GLU A 83 -13.60 4.95 20.23
CA GLU A 83 -13.62 4.49 21.63
C GLU A 83 -14.00 3.01 21.76
N THR A 84 -14.86 2.51 20.86
CA THR A 84 -15.38 1.14 20.95
C THR A 84 -14.48 0.15 20.21
N PHE A 85 -14.05 0.48 18.98
CA PHE A 85 -13.43 -0.49 18.07
C PHE A 85 -11.93 -0.27 17.89
N LEU A 86 -11.44 0.97 17.95
CA LEU A 86 -10.02 1.26 17.81
C LEU A 86 -9.27 1.23 19.15
N VAL A 87 -9.68 0.31 20.01
CA VAL A 87 -9.00 0.08 21.28
C VAL A 87 -7.58 -0.45 21.03
N CYS A 88 -6.63 0.09 21.76
CA CYS A 88 -5.23 -0.30 21.66
C CYS A 88 -5.04 -1.82 21.68
N GLY A 89 -4.39 -2.32 20.65
CA GLY A 89 -4.05 -3.73 20.49
C GLY A 89 -5.09 -4.59 19.77
N ARG A 90 -6.24 -4.05 19.38
CA ARG A 90 -7.24 -4.77 18.56
C ARG A 90 -7.16 -4.47 17.09
N PHE A 91 -6.37 -3.51 16.69
CA PHE A 91 -6.17 -3.19 15.28
C PHE A 91 -4.72 -2.95 14.94
N LYS A 92 -4.42 -3.11 13.67
CA LYS A 92 -3.16 -2.69 13.06
C LYS A 92 -3.50 -1.91 11.80
N LEU A 93 -2.60 -1.01 11.43
CA LEU A 93 -2.80 -0.15 10.27
C LEU A 93 -1.47 0.07 9.57
N CYS A 94 -1.46 -0.16 8.25
CA CYS A 94 -0.40 0.28 7.36
C CYS A 94 -0.92 1.46 6.55
N LEU A 95 -0.20 2.58 6.58
CA LEU A 95 -0.54 3.80 5.85
C LEU A 95 0.62 4.20 4.95
N TYR A 96 0.35 4.39 3.67
CA TYR A 96 1.32 4.77 2.67
C TYR A 96 0.91 6.05 1.94
N SER A 97 1.85 6.98 1.78
CA SER A 97 1.78 7.97 0.72
C SER A 97 2.19 7.32 -0.59
N LYS A 98 1.32 7.36 -1.60
CA LYS A 98 1.57 6.74 -2.91
C LYS A 98 2.72 7.43 -3.65
N ASP A 99 2.82 8.76 -3.55
CA ASP A 99 3.95 9.50 -4.13
C ASP A 99 5.29 9.11 -3.47
N PHE A 100 5.30 8.97 -2.15
CA PHE A 100 6.50 8.53 -1.44
C PHE A 100 6.87 7.08 -1.79
N TYR A 101 5.87 6.22 -1.95
CA TYR A 101 6.08 4.85 -2.40
C TYR A 101 6.71 4.82 -3.80
N LEU A 102 6.16 5.57 -4.77
CA LEU A 102 6.73 5.68 -6.11
C LEU A 102 8.14 6.29 -6.09
N ALA A 103 8.37 7.31 -5.27
CA ALA A 103 9.68 7.92 -5.12
C ALA A 103 10.74 6.91 -4.62
N THR A 104 10.39 6.11 -3.62
CA THR A 104 11.30 5.06 -3.13
C THR A 104 11.50 3.95 -4.16
N ALA A 105 10.47 3.58 -4.92
CA ALA A 105 10.57 2.61 -6.00
C ALA A 105 11.47 3.12 -7.14
N LEU A 106 11.33 4.38 -7.56
CA LEU A 106 12.21 5.03 -8.53
C LEU A 106 13.66 5.02 -8.05
N MET A 107 13.90 5.44 -6.80
CA MET A 107 15.24 5.46 -6.24
C MET A 107 15.86 4.06 -6.16
N GLN A 108 15.09 3.06 -5.77
CA GLN A 108 15.55 1.67 -5.75
C GLN A 108 15.90 1.16 -7.15
N THR A 109 15.09 1.53 -8.16
CA THR A 109 15.34 1.17 -9.56
C THR A 109 16.67 1.74 -10.09
N ILE A 110 17.01 2.98 -9.74
CA ILE A 110 18.20 3.66 -10.21
C ILE A 110 19.45 3.27 -9.39
N LEU A 111 19.32 3.19 -8.07
CA LEU A 111 20.45 3.03 -7.14
C LEU A 111 20.71 1.59 -6.71
N GLY A 112 19.71 0.70 -6.90
CA GLY A 112 19.72 -0.65 -6.39
C GLY A 112 19.19 -0.78 -4.95
N PRO A 113 18.90 -2.03 -4.52
CA PRO A 113 18.22 -2.29 -3.25
C PRO A 113 19.06 -1.94 -2.01
N ASP A 114 20.38 -1.95 -2.12
CA ASP A 114 21.28 -1.73 -0.98
C ASP A 114 21.40 -0.25 -0.59
N ALA A 115 21.03 0.68 -1.47
CA ALA A 115 21.20 2.11 -1.24
C ALA A 115 20.44 2.61 -0.01
N LYS A 116 19.22 2.11 0.21
CA LYS A 116 18.38 2.46 1.37
C LYS A 116 18.97 1.98 2.71
N VAL A 117 19.75 0.89 2.70
CA VAL A 117 20.40 0.34 3.89
C VAL A 117 21.74 1.03 4.15
N THR A 118 22.49 1.28 3.08
CA THR A 118 23.84 1.87 3.18
C THR A 118 23.80 3.36 3.53
N PHE A 119 22.83 4.11 2.99
CA PHE A 119 22.70 5.56 3.17
C PHE A 119 21.26 5.99 3.51
N PRO A 120 20.67 5.47 4.58
CA PRO A 120 19.22 5.61 4.81
C PRO A 120 18.77 7.07 4.90
N GLN A 121 19.48 7.91 5.61
CA GLN A 121 19.11 9.31 5.77
C GLN A 121 19.07 10.08 4.45
N ALA A 122 20.10 9.94 3.64
CA ALA A 122 20.17 10.63 2.35
C ALA A 122 19.15 10.04 1.37
N TYR A 123 19.00 8.71 1.33
CA TYR A 123 18.03 8.02 0.49
C TYR A 123 16.60 8.51 0.76
N TYR A 124 16.16 8.48 2.02
CA TYR A 124 14.80 8.89 2.36
C TYR A 124 14.58 10.40 2.27
N SER A 125 15.62 11.22 2.45
CA SER A 125 15.54 12.66 2.20
C SER A 125 15.30 12.97 0.72
N GLU A 126 16.04 12.32 -0.20
CA GLU A 126 15.80 12.49 -1.63
C GLU A 126 14.44 11.93 -2.06
N ALA A 127 14.01 10.77 -1.54
CA ALA A 127 12.69 10.23 -1.80
C ALA A 127 11.58 11.17 -1.32
N SER A 128 11.74 11.82 -0.17
CA SER A 128 10.78 12.82 0.33
C SER A 128 10.70 14.04 -0.58
N ASN A 129 11.84 14.52 -1.07
CA ASN A 129 11.86 15.65 -2.01
C ASN A 129 11.17 15.30 -3.33
N LEU A 130 11.42 14.10 -3.86
CA LEU A 130 10.73 13.59 -5.05
C LEU A 130 9.22 13.50 -4.82
N ALA A 131 8.79 12.94 -3.69
CA ALA A 131 7.38 12.80 -3.36
C ALA A 131 6.65 14.15 -3.27
N LEU A 132 7.31 15.17 -2.71
CA LEU A 132 6.71 16.48 -2.48
C LEU A 132 6.76 17.39 -3.71
N PHE A 133 7.79 17.27 -4.55
CA PHE A 133 8.07 18.27 -5.59
C PHE A 133 8.37 17.66 -6.96
N GLY A 134 8.54 16.33 -7.06
CA GLY A 134 8.99 15.63 -8.26
C GLY A 134 7.89 15.00 -9.09
N SER A 135 6.73 15.65 -9.23
CA SER A 135 5.56 15.05 -9.88
C SER A 135 5.83 14.61 -11.33
N GLU A 136 6.60 15.38 -12.12
CA GLU A 136 6.96 15.01 -13.49
C GLU A 136 7.93 13.82 -13.54
N SER A 137 8.86 13.76 -12.59
CA SER A 137 9.78 12.62 -12.42
C SER A 137 9.03 11.34 -12.03
N LEU A 138 8.09 11.43 -11.10
CA LEU A 138 7.26 10.30 -10.68
C LEU A 138 6.33 9.83 -11.80
N LYS A 139 5.77 10.76 -12.55
CA LYS A 139 4.96 10.44 -13.73
C LYS A 139 5.77 9.72 -14.81
N ALA A 140 6.98 10.19 -15.09
CA ALA A 140 7.88 9.54 -16.03
C ALA A 140 8.23 8.11 -15.59
N TYR A 141 8.46 7.90 -14.29
CA TYR A 141 8.71 6.57 -13.74
C TYR A 141 7.47 5.67 -13.81
N ALA A 142 6.30 6.18 -13.48
CA ALA A 142 5.05 5.42 -13.59
C ALA A 142 4.75 4.97 -15.03
N GLU A 143 4.99 5.86 -16.00
CA GLU A 143 4.86 5.54 -17.43
C GLU A 143 5.84 4.42 -17.85
N PHE A 144 7.08 4.49 -17.41
CA PHE A 144 8.11 3.47 -17.69
C PHE A 144 7.76 2.14 -17.04
N SER A 145 7.35 2.14 -15.77
CA SER A 145 7.08 0.93 -15.02
C SER A 145 5.83 0.17 -15.48
N ALA A 146 4.94 0.83 -16.21
CA ALA A 146 3.78 0.18 -16.82
C ALA A 146 4.17 -0.78 -17.95
N MET A 147 5.23 -0.44 -18.72
CA MET A 147 5.74 -1.27 -19.82
C MET A 147 7.27 -1.09 -19.95
N PRO A 148 8.05 -1.66 -19.02
CA PRO A 148 9.49 -1.46 -18.99
C PRO A 148 10.17 -2.20 -20.14
N ASP A 149 10.83 -1.43 -21.02
CA ASP A 149 11.68 -1.94 -22.09
C ASP A 149 12.98 -1.11 -22.21
N ALA A 150 13.89 -1.54 -23.05
CA ALA A 150 15.18 -0.88 -23.24
C ALA A 150 15.05 0.56 -23.79
N SER A 151 14.05 0.83 -24.60
CA SER A 151 13.74 2.16 -25.14
C SER A 151 13.21 3.07 -24.06
N GLY A 152 12.22 2.57 -23.28
CA GLY A 152 11.65 3.25 -22.14
C GLY A 152 12.67 3.55 -21.06
N ALA A 153 13.59 2.63 -20.76
CA ALA A 153 14.68 2.84 -19.82
C ALA A 153 15.61 4.02 -20.22
N ARG A 154 15.94 4.13 -21.50
CA ARG A 154 16.69 5.26 -22.03
C ARG A 154 15.90 6.57 -21.92
N LEU A 155 14.65 6.54 -22.36
CA LEU A 155 13.75 7.72 -22.30
C LEU A 155 13.54 8.20 -20.88
N LEU A 156 13.31 7.28 -19.93
CA LEU A 156 13.21 7.61 -18.50
C LEU A 156 14.47 8.33 -18.03
N THR A 157 15.66 7.76 -18.31
CA THR A 157 16.93 8.34 -17.88
C THR A 157 17.11 9.75 -18.43
N GLU A 158 16.80 9.96 -19.72
CA GLU A 158 16.89 11.27 -20.37
C GLU A 158 15.90 12.28 -19.74
N ARG A 159 14.65 11.89 -19.52
CA ARG A 159 13.63 12.75 -18.89
C ARG A 159 14.01 13.15 -17.47
N LEU A 160 14.51 12.21 -16.66
CA LEU A 160 14.96 12.48 -15.30
C LEU A 160 16.19 13.42 -15.28
N LEU A 161 17.13 13.29 -16.21
CA LEU A 161 18.27 14.17 -16.32
C LEU A 161 17.92 15.57 -16.85
N VAL A 162 16.85 15.71 -17.65
CA VAL A 162 16.29 17.02 -18.00
C VAL A 162 15.78 17.75 -16.76
N ASN A 163 15.29 16.98 -15.76
CA ASN A 163 14.91 17.49 -14.44
C ASN A 163 13.93 18.67 -14.51
N SER A 164 12.82 18.47 -15.22
CA SER A 164 11.84 19.54 -15.49
C SER A 164 11.18 20.11 -14.22
N ASP A 165 11.15 19.33 -13.15
CA ASP A 165 10.66 19.73 -11.82
C ASP A 165 11.74 20.30 -10.91
N GLY A 166 13.02 20.24 -11.32
CA GLY A 166 14.15 20.83 -10.58
C GLY A 166 14.54 20.07 -9.29
N VAL A 167 14.03 18.86 -9.08
CA VAL A 167 14.25 18.11 -7.83
C VAL A 167 15.52 17.28 -7.84
N ILE A 168 15.96 16.81 -9.02
CA ILE A 168 17.14 15.97 -9.19
C ILE A 168 18.36 16.86 -9.37
N THR A 169 18.99 17.29 -8.29
CA THR A 169 20.09 18.24 -8.31
C THR A 169 21.45 17.57 -8.53
N GLU A 170 22.40 18.31 -9.11
CA GLU A 170 23.79 17.86 -9.17
C GLU A 170 24.33 17.57 -7.77
N GLY A 171 24.93 16.38 -7.61
CA GLY A 171 25.41 15.90 -6.31
C GLY A 171 24.43 15.07 -5.51
N SER A 172 23.14 14.97 -5.95
CA SER A 172 22.21 14.00 -5.37
C SER A 172 22.60 12.56 -5.75
N PHE A 173 22.18 11.60 -4.91
CA PHE A 173 22.42 10.17 -5.21
C PHE A 173 21.72 9.75 -6.50
N LEU A 174 20.49 10.22 -6.69
CA LEU A 174 19.72 9.91 -7.88
C LEU A 174 20.39 10.45 -9.14
N HIS A 175 20.88 11.71 -9.13
CA HIS A 175 21.63 12.28 -10.23
C HIS A 175 22.90 11.47 -10.54
N ALA A 176 23.67 11.11 -9.50
CA ALA A 176 24.88 10.31 -9.66
C ALA A 176 24.57 8.92 -10.26
N GLY A 177 23.49 8.28 -9.81
CA GLY A 177 23.02 7.00 -10.37
C GLY A 177 22.65 7.10 -11.84
N LEU A 178 21.87 8.11 -12.21
CA LEU A 178 21.49 8.38 -13.61
C LEU A 178 22.72 8.64 -14.50
N ARG A 179 23.64 9.47 -14.06
CA ARG A 179 24.91 9.73 -14.78
C ARG A 179 25.70 8.45 -15.00
N ARG A 180 25.81 7.59 -13.97
CA ARG A 180 26.49 6.29 -14.09
C ARG A 180 25.82 5.40 -15.15
N ILE A 181 24.49 5.36 -15.21
CA ILE A 181 23.75 4.59 -16.23
C ILE A 181 24.10 5.10 -17.63
N VAL A 182 24.11 6.41 -17.86
CA VAL A 182 24.46 7.01 -19.14
C VAL A 182 25.91 6.71 -19.51
N GLU A 183 26.86 6.93 -18.61
CA GLU A 183 28.29 6.73 -18.82
C GLU A 183 28.67 5.28 -19.14
N THR A 184 27.96 4.34 -18.52
CA THR A 184 28.19 2.90 -18.73
C THR A 184 27.33 2.32 -19.85
N GLY A 185 26.31 3.03 -20.31
CA GLY A 185 25.32 2.53 -21.27
C GLY A 185 24.42 1.39 -20.73
N ARG A 186 24.44 1.19 -19.39
CA ARG A 186 23.78 0.07 -18.71
C ARG A 186 22.31 0.34 -18.40
N TYR A 187 21.55 0.72 -19.43
CA TYR A 187 20.07 0.93 -19.29
C TYR A 187 19.32 -0.36 -18.92
N ASP A 188 19.93 -1.53 -19.22
CA ASP A 188 19.44 -2.84 -18.80
C ASP A 188 19.29 -2.98 -17.28
N MET A 189 20.07 -2.22 -16.51
CA MET A 189 19.96 -2.22 -15.05
C MET A 189 18.58 -1.75 -14.55
N LEU A 190 17.91 -0.88 -15.30
CA LEU A 190 16.56 -0.42 -14.97
C LEU A 190 15.48 -1.49 -15.17
N LEU A 191 15.77 -2.50 -16.00
CA LEU A 191 14.89 -3.62 -16.25
C LEU A 191 15.06 -4.74 -15.23
N GLY A 192 16.22 -4.79 -14.55
CA GLY A 192 16.61 -5.89 -13.68
C GLY A 192 16.16 -5.82 -12.23
N THR A 193 15.71 -4.67 -11.76
CA THR A 193 15.32 -4.50 -10.36
C THR A 193 13.96 -5.13 -10.05
N GLY A 194 13.96 -6.45 -9.80
CA GLY A 194 12.79 -7.20 -9.38
C GLY A 194 11.97 -7.81 -10.53
N ILE A 195 12.36 -7.56 -11.79
CA ILE A 195 11.78 -8.23 -12.93
C ILE A 195 12.58 -9.51 -13.16
N ALA A 196 12.15 -10.61 -12.56
CA ALA A 196 12.68 -11.91 -12.93
C ALA A 196 12.32 -12.21 -14.39
N SER A 197 13.34 -12.14 -15.24
CA SER A 197 13.40 -12.75 -16.57
C SER A 197 12.07 -12.87 -17.34
N GLY A 198 11.74 -11.87 -18.14
CA GLY A 198 10.88 -12.05 -19.30
C GLY A 198 9.37 -12.01 -19.10
N ASP A 199 8.90 -11.85 -17.89
CA ASP A 199 7.48 -11.80 -17.58
C ASP A 199 7.09 -10.36 -17.23
N TYR A 200 6.80 -9.58 -18.28
CA TYR A 200 6.50 -8.14 -18.13
C TYR A 200 5.19 -7.87 -17.35
N GLU A 201 4.28 -8.82 -17.30
CA GLU A 201 3.07 -8.72 -16.49
C GLU A 201 3.42 -8.64 -15.01
N LYS A 202 4.47 -9.33 -14.55
CA LYS A 202 4.94 -9.26 -13.16
C LYS A 202 5.67 -7.98 -12.79
N SER A 203 6.17 -7.21 -13.75
CA SER A 203 6.85 -5.95 -13.47
C SER A 203 5.91 -4.88 -12.92
N SER A 204 4.62 -4.96 -13.24
CA SER A 204 3.58 -4.09 -12.70
C SER A 204 3.43 -4.25 -11.18
N TYR A 205 3.78 -5.40 -10.61
CA TYR A 205 3.66 -5.68 -9.17
C TYR A 205 4.63 -4.87 -8.30
N GLN A 206 5.72 -4.36 -8.85
CA GLN A 206 6.61 -3.48 -8.09
C GLN A 206 5.94 -2.19 -7.63
N ASN A 207 4.89 -1.78 -8.31
CA ASN A 207 4.12 -0.59 -7.99
C ASN A 207 2.79 -0.91 -7.28
N LEU A 208 2.62 -2.16 -6.81
CA LEU A 208 1.50 -2.55 -5.97
C LEU A 208 1.83 -2.24 -4.51
N VAL A 209 1.39 -1.09 -4.05
CA VAL A 209 1.50 -0.69 -2.64
C VAL A 209 0.82 -1.70 -1.73
N ASN A 210 -0.24 -2.35 -2.18
CA ASN A 210 -0.99 -3.40 -1.51
C ASN A 210 -0.09 -4.53 -1.00
N LEU A 211 0.74 -5.13 -1.89
CA LEU A 211 1.63 -6.23 -1.51
C LEU A 211 2.71 -5.79 -0.52
N THR A 212 3.20 -4.55 -0.64
CA THR A 212 4.17 -4.01 0.31
C THR A 212 3.52 -3.81 1.68
N ALA A 213 2.34 -3.20 1.73
CA ALA A 213 1.59 -2.98 2.96
C ALA A 213 1.21 -4.31 3.63
N PHE A 214 0.80 -5.30 2.83
CA PHE A 214 0.49 -6.64 3.32
C PHE A 214 1.73 -7.33 3.92
N GLY A 215 2.88 -7.23 3.26
CA GLY A 215 4.14 -7.77 3.78
C GLY A 215 4.56 -7.12 5.10
N GLU A 216 4.41 -5.81 5.24
CA GLU A 216 4.68 -5.10 6.50
C GLU A 216 3.67 -5.43 7.60
N LEU A 217 2.39 -5.57 7.22
CA LEU A 217 1.37 -6.04 8.16
C LEU A 217 1.69 -7.43 8.71
N LEU A 218 2.11 -8.37 7.85
CA LEU A 218 2.55 -9.69 8.29
C LEU A 218 3.75 -9.61 9.24
N ALA A 219 4.71 -8.72 9.00
CA ALA A 219 5.82 -8.48 9.92
C ALA A 219 5.34 -7.97 11.28
N MET A 220 4.44 -6.99 11.30
CA MET A 220 3.83 -6.48 12.55
C MET A 220 3.03 -7.55 13.29
N ILE A 221 2.35 -8.45 12.58
CA ILE A 221 1.63 -9.59 13.16
C ILE A 221 2.62 -10.55 13.80
N LYS A 222 3.70 -10.86 13.10
CA LYS A 222 4.73 -11.79 13.59
C LYS A 222 5.48 -11.26 14.82
N GLU A 223 5.66 -9.97 14.94
CA GLU A 223 6.30 -9.31 16.09
C GLU A 223 5.37 -9.15 17.29
N ASP A 224 4.07 -9.34 17.11
CA ASP A 224 3.11 -9.21 18.20
C ASP A 224 3.06 -10.48 19.05
N GLU A 225 3.64 -10.41 20.25
CA GLU A 225 3.72 -11.53 21.18
C GLU A 225 2.36 -12.13 21.58
N ARG A 226 1.27 -11.40 21.39
CA ARG A 226 -0.10 -11.86 21.66
C ARG A 226 -0.61 -12.81 20.58
N ILE A 227 0.02 -12.81 19.40
CA ILE A 227 -0.39 -13.59 18.25
C ILE A 227 0.51 -14.84 18.18
N THR A 228 -0.06 -15.98 18.46
CA THR A 228 0.65 -17.25 18.27
C THR A 228 0.34 -17.77 16.85
N ASN A 229 1.34 -18.29 16.16
CA ASN A 229 1.18 -18.86 14.83
C ASN A 229 0.24 -20.08 14.79
N ALA A 230 -0.01 -20.72 15.93
CA ALA A 230 -0.94 -21.83 16.02
C ALA A 230 -2.38 -21.31 15.95
N GLY A 231 -3.07 -21.63 14.85
CA GLY A 231 -4.46 -21.23 14.63
C GLY A 231 -4.61 -19.75 14.17
N LEU A 232 -3.58 -19.18 13.56
CA LEU A 232 -3.69 -17.89 12.88
C LEU A 232 -4.51 -18.07 11.59
N GLU A 233 -5.50 -17.22 11.42
CA GLU A 233 -6.33 -17.13 10.23
C GLU A 233 -6.37 -15.66 9.78
N LEU A 234 -6.07 -15.42 8.51
CA LEU A 234 -6.20 -14.12 7.87
C LEU A 234 -7.41 -14.15 6.94
N VAL A 235 -8.28 -13.17 7.06
CA VAL A 235 -9.46 -13.01 6.20
C VAL A 235 -9.39 -11.63 5.57
N HIS A 236 -9.35 -11.57 4.24
CA HIS A 236 -9.29 -10.33 3.48
C HIS A 236 -10.59 -10.14 2.69
N ASP A 237 -11.00 -8.89 2.47
CA ASP A 237 -12.06 -8.61 1.51
C ASP A 237 -11.67 -9.12 0.12
N ARG A 238 -12.67 -9.44 -0.68
CA ARG A 238 -12.47 -9.91 -2.05
C ARG A 238 -11.77 -8.87 -2.90
N ILE A 239 -10.65 -9.27 -3.50
CA ILE A 239 -9.87 -8.50 -4.48
C ILE A 239 -9.55 -9.38 -5.69
N PRO A 240 -10.56 -9.76 -6.50
CA PRO A 240 -10.44 -10.82 -7.50
C PRO A 240 -9.24 -10.70 -8.43
N GLU A 241 -8.79 -9.47 -8.69
CA GLU A 241 -7.64 -9.19 -9.57
C GLU A 241 -6.29 -9.50 -8.93
N PHE A 242 -6.20 -9.59 -7.59
CA PHE A 242 -4.93 -9.73 -6.84
C PHE A 242 -4.90 -10.91 -5.85
N GLU A 243 -5.97 -11.68 -5.73
CA GLU A 243 -6.02 -12.83 -4.79
C GLU A 243 -4.86 -13.82 -5.03
N GLY A 244 -4.53 -14.08 -6.31
CA GLY A 244 -3.42 -14.96 -6.68
C GLY A 244 -2.06 -14.45 -6.23
N GLU A 245 -1.82 -13.14 -6.32
CA GLU A 245 -0.58 -12.50 -5.91
C GLU A 245 -0.39 -12.52 -4.40
N TYR A 246 -1.45 -12.29 -3.64
CA TYR A 246 -1.43 -12.40 -2.18
C TYR A 246 -1.12 -13.84 -1.75
N CYS A 247 -1.79 -14.84 -2.34
CA CYS A 247 -1.50 -16.24 -2.06
C CYS A 247 -0.05 -16.59 -2.41
N SER A 248 0.43 -16.18 -3.58
CA SER A 248 1.82 -16.44 -3.99
C SER A 248 2.85 -15.77 -3.08
N ALA A 249 2.55 -14.55 -2.57
CA ALA A 249 3.42 -13.87 -1.61
C ALA A 249 3.50 -14.65 -0.28
N LEU A 250 2.39 -15.18 0.21
CA LEU A 250 2.36 -16.01 1.42
C LEU A 250 3.08 -17.34 1.25
N GLU A 251 2.92 -18.00 0.12
CA GLU A 251 3.66 -19.22 -0.21
C GLU A 251 5.16 -18.96 -0.21
N ALA A 252 5.62 -17.86 -0.82
CA ALA A 252 7.04 -17.47 -0.83
C ALA A 252 7.59 -17.18 0.57
N LEU A 253 6.74 -16.73 1.50
CA LEU A 253 7.09 -16.52 2.90
C LEU A 253 6.97 -17.79 3.74
N GLY A 254 6.54 -18.91 3.17
CA GLY A 254 6.38 -20.19 3.86
C GLY A 254 5.24 -20.20 4.88
N VAL A 255 4.24 -19.35 4.72
CA VAL A 255 3.14 -19.18 5.68
C VAL A 255 1.88 -19.95 5.26
N GLY A 256 1.88 -20.57 4.08
CA GLY A 256 0.85 -21.52 3.64
C GLY A 256 -0.59 -20.97 3.58
N ASP A 257 -1.57 -21.84 3.76
CA ASP A 257 -3.01 -21.61 3.54
C ASP A 257 -3.69 -20.86 4.71
N ILE A 258 -3.08 -19.82 5.25
CA ILE A 258 -3.69 -19.06 6.35
C ILE A 258 -4.59 -17.91 5.88
N LEU A 259 -4.49 -17.54 4.60
CA LEU A 259 -5.27 -16.44 4.01
C LEU A 259 -6.48 -16.99 3.25
N ARG A 260 -7.63 -16.40 3.49
CA ARG A 260 -8.83 -16.57 2.68
C ARG A 260 -9.46 -15.24 2.35
N PHE A 261 -10.31 -15.23 1.33
CA PHE A 261 -11.04 -14.06 0.86
C PHE A 261 -12.53 -14.26 1.07
N GLU A 262 -13.17 -13.27 1.67
CA GLU A 262 -14.61 -13.25 1.93
C GLU A 262 -15.21 -11.93 1.46
N GLU A 263 -16.50 -11.96 1.10
CA GLU A 263 -17.23 -10.73 0.82
C GLU A 263 -17.47 -9.95 2.13
N SER A 264 -17.22 -8.65 2.13
CA SER A 264 -17.39 -7.81 3.33
C SER A 264 -18.77 -7.89 3.94
N VAL A 265 -19.81 -8.05 3.10
CA VAL A 265 -21.21 -8.17 3.55
C VAL A 265 -21.46 -9.38 4.46
N ASP A 266 -20.65 -10.42 4.33
CA ASP A 266 -20.76 -11.67 5.08
C ASP A 266 -19.79 -11.75 6.26
N CYS A 267 -18.80 -10.82 6.34
CA CYS A 267 -17.75 -10.85 7.34
C CYS A 267 -17.67 -9.54 8.13
N LEU A 268 -18.15 -9.56 9.36
CA LEU A 268 -18.14 -8.42 10.26
C LEU A 268 -16.73 -7.83 10.49
N GLY A 269 -15.73 -8.68 10.67
CA GLY A 269 -14.38 -8.24 10.92
C GLY A 269 -13.78 -7.48 9.72
N VAL A 270 -14.12 -7.92 8.50
CA VAL A 270 -13.74 -7.23 7.26
C VAL A 270 -14.44 -5.86 7.18
N GLN A 271 -15.74 -5.76 7.53
CA GLN A 271 -16.42 -4.46 7.60
C GLN A 271 -15.77 -3.50 8.59
N LEU A 272 -15.32 -3.99 9.73
CA LEU A 272 -14.58 -3.19 10.71
C LEU A 272 -13.21 -2.77 10.17
N ALA A 273 -12.52 -3.64 9.44
CA ALA A 273 -11.25 -3.34 8.82
C ALA A 273 -11.38 -2.26 7.72
N ASP A 274 -12.44 -2.31 6.88
CA ASP A 274 -12.81 -1.22 5.94
C ASP A 274 -12.98 0.10 6.68
N ASN A 275 -13.75 0.09 7.76
CA ASN A 275 -13.99 1.32 8.53
C ASN A 275 -12.68 1.90 9.10
N VAL A 276 -11.79 1.05 9.62
CA VAL A 276 -10.46 1.48 10.12
C VAL A 276 -9.62 2.08 8.99
N ALA A 277 -9.49 1.36 7.88
CA ALA A 277 -8.70 1.80 6.75
C ALA A 277 -9.26 3.09 6.13
N SER A 278 -10.57 3.17 5.93
CA SER A 278 -11.24 4.31 5.29
C SER A 278 -11.19 5.58 6.14
N VAL A 279 -11.41 5.49 7.46
CA VAL A 279 -11.35 6.66 8.35
C VAL A 279 -9.96 7.29 8.35
N VAL A 280 -8.91 6.47 8.33
CA VAL A 280 -7.53 6.98 8.34
C VAL A 280 -7.05 7.36 6.95
N GLY A 281 -7.38 6.58 5.93
CA GLY A 281 -6.94 6.84 4.55
C GLY A 281 -7.59 8.06 3.89
N SER A 282 -8.72 8.55 4.43
CA SER A 282 -9.48 9.68 3.87
C SER A 282 -9.28 11.00 4.63
N THR A 283 -8.48 11.02 5.70
CA THR A 283 -8.12 12.23 6.47
C THR A 283 -6.82 12.83 5.98
#